data_0a1bcb9eaca7ef283d061e405ac440ed
#
_entry.id   0a1bcb9eaca7ef283d061e405ac440ed
#
_cell.length_a   1.000
_cell.length_b   1.000
_cell.length_c   1.000
_cell.angle_alpha   90.00
_cell.angle_beta   90.00
_cell.angle_gamma   90.00
#
_symmetry.space_group_name_H-M   'P 1'
#
loop_
_entity.id
_entity.type
_entity.pdbx_description
1 polymer ?
#
loop_
_entity_poly.entity_id
_entity_poly.type
_entity_poly.pdbx_seq_one_letter_code
_entity_poly.pdbx_strand_id
1 'polypeptide(L)'
;MYRIKLCGLLLTFSTAFCSTSALAYYKTGEELYTHLKEFENQAPDTSTALRAAGASGFVLGVAAAFAGNIDTVTRLRFCFNDGVTTYAEILDVTLNYLKSNPNIRSGRAQTVVVQALSNKYPCK
;
A
#
# COMPACT_ATOMS: atom_id res chain seq x y z
N MET A 1 -58.92 34.34 9.76
CA MET A 1 -57.46 34.41 9.84
C MET A 1 -56.92 33.07 10.25
N TYR A 2 -56.52 32.27 9.29
CA TYR A 2 -55.84 30.99 9.57
C TYR A 2 -54.34 31.20 9.59
N ARG A 3 -53.75 31.09 10.76
CA ARG A 3 -52.29 31.03 10.89
C ARG A 3 -51.84 29.59 10.64
N ILE A 4 -51.33 29.33 9.45
CA ILE A 4 -50.66 28.05 9.12
C ILE A 4 -49.29 28.13 9.78
N LYS A 5 -49.11 27.37 10.87
CA LYS A 5 -47.77 27.13 11.43
C LYS A 5 -47.09 26.06 10.55
N LEU A 6 -46.24 26.52 9.66
CA LEU A 6 -45.31 25.63 8.95
C LEU A 6 -44.28 25.08 9.95
N CYS A 7 -44.53 23.89 10.42
CA CYS A 7 -43.58 23.14 11.20
C CYS A 7 -42.53 22.60 10.21
N GLY A 8 -41.39 23.31 10.09
CA GLY A 8 -40.29 22.90 9.28
C GLY A 8 -39.64 21.62 9.85
N LEU A 9 -39.92 20.51 9.19
CA LEU A 9 -39.27 19.24 9.46
C LEU A 9 -37.89 19.28 8.81
N LEU A 10 -36.91 19.75 9.56
CA LEU A 10 -35.48 19.62 9.21
C LEU A 10 -35.07 18.17 9.38
N LEU A 11 -35.20 17.41 8.29
CA LEU A 11 -34.52 16.10 8.15
C LEU A 11 -33.02 16.36 8.05
N THR A 12 -32.35 16.36 9.19
CA THR A 12 -30.88 16.24 9.23
C THR A 12 -30.51 14.83 8.80
N PHE A 13 -30.17 14.68 7.52
CA PHE A 13 -29.51 13.51 7.01
C PHE A 13 -28.09 13.50 7.59
N SER A 14 -27.95 12.94 8.79
CA SER A 14 -26.65 12.54 9.33
C SER A 14 -26.15 11.36 8.53
N THR A 15 -25.51 11.63 7.41
CA THR A 15 -24.66 10.64 6.74
C THR A 15 -23.48 10.39 7.66
N ALA A 16 -23.61 9.39 8.53
CA ALA A 16 -22.47 8.80 9.20
C ALA A 16 -21.58 8.19 8.10
N PHE A 17 -20.64 8.98 7.61
CA PHE A 17 -19.51 8.46 6.88
C PHE A 17 -18.74 7.55 7.84
N CYS A 18 -19.10 6.29 7.89
CA CYS A 18 -18.28 5.25 8.46
C CYS A 18 -17.08 5.13 7.53
N SER A 19 -16.09 6.00 7.74
CA SER A 19 -14.77 5.86 7.14
C SER A 19 -14.14 4.62 7.77
N THR A 20 -14.52 3.45 7.29
CA THR A 20 -13.71 2.26 7.48
C THR A 20 -12.43 2.53 6.70
N SER A 21 -11.45 3.10 7.37
CA SER A 21 -10.09 3.12 6.90
C SER A 21 -9.65 1.66 6.84
N ALA A 22 -9.94 1.00 5.73
CA ALA A 22 -9.29 -0.25 5.38
C ALA A 22 -7.83 0.09 5.06
N LEU A 23 -7.07 0.42 6.10
CA LEU A 23 -5.63 0.53 6.01
C LEU A 23 -5.14 -0.89 5.71
N ALA A 24 -4.71 -1.13 4.47
CA ALA A 24 -3.96 -2.32 4.10
C ALA A 24 -2.62 -2.24 4.84
N TYR A 25 -2.62 -2.64 6.10
CA TYR A 25 -1.44 -2.67 6.96
C TYR A 25 -0.86 -4.08 6.96
N TYR A 26 0.29 -4.23 6.36
CA TYR A 26 1.06 -5.48 6.37
C TYR A 26 2.08 -5.43 7.50
N LYS A 27 2.00 -6.41 8.39
CA LYS A 27 2.93 -6.51 9.53
C LYS A 27 4.26 -7.08 9.10
N THR A 28 4.24 -8.13 8.28
CA THR A 28 5.44 -8.88 7.89
C THR A 28 5.63 -8.93 6.39
N GLY A 29 6.86 -9.13 5.97
CA GLY A 29 7.19 -9.39 4.57
C GLY A 29 6.57 -10.68 4.05
N GLU A 30 6.34 -11.70 4.90
CA GLU A 30 5.68 -12.95 4.49
C GLU A 30 4.21 -12.74 4.12
N GLU A 31 3.49 -11.97 4.93
CA GLU A 31 2.10 -11.60 4.63
C GLU A 31 2.02 -10.79 3.31
N LEU A 32 2.91 -9.80 3.17
CA LEU A 32 3.01 -9.01 1.95
C LEU A 32 3.35 -9.87 0.73
N TYR A 33 4.31 -10.78 0.86
CA TYR A 33 4.73 -11.70 -0.21
C TYR A 33 3.59 -12.60 -0.66
N THR A 34 2.84 -13.17 0.28
CA THR A 34 1.70 -14.03 -0.02
C THR A 34 0.67 -13.33 -0.90
N HIS A 35 0.32 -12.10 -0.58
CA HIS A 35 -0.66 -11.34 -1.35
C HIS A 35 -0.10 -10.76 -2.65
N LEU A 36 1.17 -10.37 -2.70
CA LEU A 36 1.80 -9.94 -3.96
C LEU A 36 1.89 -11.07 -4.99
N LYS A 37 2.14 -12.31 -4.56
CA LYS A 37 2.14 -13.46 -5.46
C LYS A 37 0.80 -13.69 -6.16
N GLU A 38 -0.29 -13.37 -5.49
CA GLU A 38 -1.63 -13.51 -6.05
C GLU A 38 -1.80 -12.62 -7.29
N PHE A 39 -1.04 -11.54 -7.39
CA PHE A 39 -1.02 -10.65 -8.55
C PHE A 39 -0.45 -11.33 -9.81
N GLU A 40 0.62 -12.13 -9.65
CA GLU A 40 1.21 -12.88 -10.78
C GLU A 40 0.29 -13.99 -11.29
N ASN A 41 -0.49 -14.60 -10.40
CA ASN A 41 -1.31 -15.76 -10.68
C ASN A 41 -2.72 -15.42 -11.21
N GLN A 42 -2.98 -14.16 -11.59
CA GLN A 42 -4.31 -13.69 -12.02
C GLN A 42 -5.40 -14.15 -11.04
N ALA A 43 -5.55 -13.38 -9.97
CA ALA A 43 -6.45 -13.67 -8.85
C ALA A 43 -7.77 -14.32 -9.29
N PRO A 44 -8.08 -15.56 -8.84
CA PRO A 44 -9.21 -16.32 -9.36
C PRO A 44 -10.58 -15.82 -8.86
N ASP A 45 -10.59 -14.99 -7.83
CA ASP A 45 -11.81 -14.46 -7.20
C ASP A 45 -11.60 -13.03 -6.67
N THR A 46 -12.72 -12.35 -6.39
CA THR A 46 -12.74 -10.95 -5.93
C THR A 46 -11.96 -10.74 -4.64
N SER A 47 -12.03 -11.67 -3.69
CA SER A 47 -11.36 -11.52 -2.39
C SER A 47 -9.84 -11.57 -2.55
N THR A 48 -9.35 -12.45 -3.39
CA THR A 48 -7.93 -12.57 -3.74
C THR A 48 -7.46 -11.34 -4.52
N ALA A 49 -8.27 -10.84 -5.45
CA ALA A 49 -7.96 -9.61 -6.17
C ALA A 49 -7.85 -8.38 -5.24
N LEU A 50 -8.73 -8.27 -4.25
CA LEU A 50 -8.67 -7.20 -3.25
C LEU A 50 -7.43 -7.28 -2.37
N ARG A 51 -7.01 -8.49 -1.96
CA ARG A 51 -5.76 -8.68 -1.20
C ARG A 51 -4.53 -8.30 -2.03
N ALA A 52 -4.49 -8.72 -3.28
CA ALA A 52 -3.42 -8.36 -4.21
C ALA A 52 -3.36 -6.84 -4.45
N ALA A 53 -4.50 -6.20 -4.65
CA ALA A 53 -4.59 -4.74 -4.80
C ALA A 53 -4.14 -4.01 -3.52
N GLY A 54 -4.52 -4.50 -2.34
CA GLY A 54 -4.07 -3.98 -1.05
C GLY A 54 -2.55 -4.07 -0.88
N ALA A 55 -1.95 -5.20 -1.24
CA ALA A 55 -0.52 -5.39 -1.20
C ALA A 55 0.23 -4.44 -2.14
N SER A 56 -0.28 -4.28 -3.36
CA SER A 56 0.26 -3.33 -4.35
C SER A 56 0.17 -1.90 -3.84
N GLY A 57 -0.97 -1.48 -3.31
CA GLY A 57 -1.17 -0.16 -2.71
C GLY A 57 -0.23 0.10 -1.54
N PHE A 58 0.01 -0.90 -0.70
CA PHE A 58 0.97 -0.80 0.40
C PHE A 58 2.40 -0.55 -0.12
N VAL A 59 2.86 -1.34 -1.07
CA VAL A 59 4.20 -1.17 -1.67
C VAL A 59 4.36 0.21 -2.30
N LEU A 60 3.39 0.64 -3.10
CA LEU A 60 3.42 1.95 -3.75
C LEU A 60 3.33 3.10 -2.74
N GLY A 61 2.57 2.92 -1.66
CA GLY A 61 2.50 3.88 -0.55
C GLY A 61 3.84 4.04 0.17
N VAL A 62 4.53 2.94 0.46
CA VAL A 62 5.88 2.97 1.04
C VAL A 62 6.85 3.63 0.06
N ALA A 63 6.79 3.26 -1.21
CA ALA A 63 7.63 3.86 -2.25
C ALA A 63 7.45 5.37 -2.33
N ALA A 64 6.21 5.85 -2.33
CA ALA A 64 5.91 7.28 -2.38
C ALA A 64 6.34 8.04 -1.12
N ALA A 65 6.16 7.43 0.06
CA ALA A 65 6.49 8.06 1.34
C ALA A 65 8.00 8.18 1.59
N PHE A 66 8.79 7.20 1.12
CA PHE A 66 10.21 7.11 1.46
C PHE A 66 11.16 7.47 0.30
N ALA A 67 10.66 7.65 -0.94
CA ALA A 67 11.50 8.05 -2.07
C ALA A 67 12.29 9.34 -1.75
N GLY A 68 13.59 9.29 -1.90
CA GLY A 68 14.49 10.40 -1.61
C GLY A 68 14.77 10.66 -0.13
N ASN A 69 14.02 10.02 0.79
CA ASN A 69 14.18 10.20 2.23
C ASN A 69 14.97 9.03 2.85
N ILE A 70 15.69 9.34 3.94
CA ILE A 70 16.36 8.29 4.73
C ILE A 70 15.33 7.65 5.65
N ASP A 71 15.13 6.34 5.52
CA ASP A 71 14.35 5.59 6.49
C ASP A 71 15.07 5.54 7.85
N THR A 72 14.40 5.98 8.89
CA THR A 72 15.01 6.12 10.23
C THR A 72 15.35 4.78 10.87
N VAL A 73 14.69 3.70 10.47
CA VAL A 73 14.89 2.35 11.01
C VAL A 73 16.05 1.66 10.30
N THR A 74 16.01 1.60 8.98
CA THR A 74 17.02 0.89 8.17
C THR A 74 18.24 1.73 7.85
N ARG A 75 18.13 3.05 7.95
CA ARG A 75 19.12 4.03 7.46
C ARG A 75 19.37 3.97 5.95
N LEU A 76 18.49 3.29 5.23
CA LEU A 76 18.54 3.17 3.78
C LEU A 76 17.77 4.32 3.11
N ARG A 77 18.17 4.60 1.88
CA ARG A 77 17.53 5.60 1.01
C ARG A 77 17.51 5.06 -0.42
N PHE A 78 16.43 5.31 -1.12
CA PHE A 78 16.32 5.01 -2.55
C PHE A 78 15.81 6.23 -3.30
N CYS A 79 16.18 6.33 -4.57
CA CYS A 79 15.80 7.41 -5.45
C CYS A 79 15.32 6.84 -6.78
N PHE A 80 14.14 7.22 -7.21
CA PHE A 80 13.65 6.89 -8.55
C PHE A 80 14.20 7.86 -9.58
N ASN A 81 14.43 7.38 -10.78
CA ASN A 81 14.67 8.24 -11.93
C ASN A 81 13.33 8.77 -12.42
N ASP A 82 13.11 10.06 -12.29
CA ASP A 82 11.86 10.72 -12.70
C ASP A 82 11.51 10.38 -14.15
N GLY A 83 10.29 9.90 -14.36
CA GLY A 83 9.73 9.59 -15.68
C GLY A 83 10.16 8.25 -16.29
N VAL A 84 11.00 7.45 -15.63
CA VAL A 84 11.46 6.14 -16.13
C VAL A 84 10.92 4.98 -15.31
N THR A 85 10.84 5.12 -13.98
CA THR A 85 10.37 4.04 -13.09
C THR A 85 8.85 3.96 -13.08
N THR A 86 8.31 2.80 -13.45
CA THR A 86 6.86 2.55 -13.46
C THR A 86 6.39 1.88 -12.18
N TYR A 87 5.09 1.97 -11.89
CA TYR A 87 4.48 1.27 -10.75
C TYR A 87 4.64 -0.25 -10.87
N ALA A 88 4.48 -0.81 -12.06
CA ALA A 88 4.68 -2.23 -12.30
C ALA A 88 6.11 -2.66 -11.97
N GLU A 89 7.10 -1.87 -12.35
CA GLU A 89 8.51 -2.13 -12.05
C GLU A 89 8.79 -2.11 -10.53
N ILE A 90 8.20 -1.18 -9.80
CA ILE A 90 8.33 -1.10 -8.32
C ILE A 90 7.77 -2.37 -7.66
N LEU A 91 6.61 -2.85 -8.13
CA LEU A 91 5.99 -4.07 -7.63
C LEU A 91 6.82 -5.30 -7.96
N ASP A 92 7.30 -5.42 -9.19
CA ASP A 92 8.16 -6.54 -9.65
C ASP A 92 9.47 -6.59 -8.87
N VAL A 93 10.12 -5.46 -8.67
CA VAL A 93 11.36 -5.37 -7.87
C VAL A 93 11.12 -5.87 -6.45
N THR A 94 10.04 -5.41 -5.81
CA THR A 94 9.69 -5.82 -4.45
C THR A 94 9.39 -7.31 -4.38
N LEU A 95 8.58 -7.84 -5.29
CA LEU A 95 8.21 -9.24 -5.32
C LEU A 95 9.41 -10.15 -5.58
N ASN A 96 10.26 -9.80 -6.55
CA ASN A 96 11.46 -10.56 -6.85
C ASN A 96 12.47 -10.55 -5.68
N TYR A 97 12.58 -9.43 -4.98
CA TYR A 97 13.42 -9.34 -3.79
C TYR A 97 12.91 -10.26 -2.66
N LEU A 98 11.60 -10.27 -2.42
CA LEU A 98 10.95 -11.18 -1.46
C LEU A 98 11.12 -12.65 -1.86
N LYS A 99 11.00 -12.99 -3.15
CA LYS A 99 11.24 -14.35 -3.66
C LYS A 99 12.65 -14.83 -3.39
N SER A 100 13.62 -13.99 -3.67
CA SER A 100 15.05 -14.34 -3.58
C SER A 100 15.59 -14.34 -2.14
N ASN A 101 14.86 -13.73 -1.18
CA ASN A 101 15.31 -13.57 0.19
C ASN A 101 14.27 -14.08 1.20
N PRO A 102 13.99 -15.38 1.27
CA PRO A 102 12.95 -15.91 2.15
C PRO A 102 13.22 -15.64 3.65
N ASN A 103 14.47 -15.54 4.03
CA ASN A 103 14.90 -15.30 5.42
C ASN A 103 14.52 -13.92 5.96
N ILE A 104 14.34 -12.91 5.10
CA ILE A 104 13.96 -11.56 5.53
C ILE A 104 12.44 -11.36 5.63
N ARG A 105 11.64 -12.29 5.13
CA ARG A 105 10.17 -12.16 5.09
C ARG A 105 9.52 -12.10 6.48
N SER A 106 10.19 -12.61 7.51
CA SER A 106 9.75 -12.47 8.91
C SER A 106 9.87 -11.04 9.43
N GLY A 107 10.65 -10.19 8.76
CA GLY A 107 10.82 -8.79 9.10
C GLY A 107 9.57 -7.95 8.81
N ARG A 108 9.59 -6.70 9.28
CA ARG A 108 8.49 -5.75 9.03
C ARG A 108 8.33 -5.50 7.54
N ALA A 109 7.09 -5.54 7.04
CA ALA A 109 6.80 -5.36 5.63
C ALA A 109 7.38 -4.06 5.05
N GLN A 110 7.20 -2.93 5.75
CA GLN A 110 7.79 -1.64 5.34
C GLN A 110 9.32 -1.72 5.20
N THR A 111 10.00 -2.29 6.18
CA THR A 111 11.46 -2.45 6.17
C THR A 111 11.93 -3.25 4.96
N VAL A 112 11.24 -4.34 4.67
CA VAL A 112 11.57 -5.20 3.52
C VAL A 112 11.36 -4.48 2.19
N VAL A 113 10.29 -3.69 2.06
CA VAL A 113 10.06 -2.86 0.86
C VAL A 113 11.17 -1.83 0.69
N VAL A 114 11.54 -1.11 1.75
CA VAL A 114 12.65 -0.14 1.69
C VAL A 114 13.96 -0.80 1.30
N GLN A 115 14.26 -1.98 1.85
CA GLN A 115 15.45 -2.76 1.48
C GLN A 115 15.45 -3.15 0.00
N ALA A 116 14.33 -3.67 -0.50
CA ALA A 116 14.18 -4.05 -1.91
C ALA A 116 14.43 -2.86 -2.85
N LEU A 117 13.79 -1.74 -2.55
CA LEU A 117 13.90 -0.54 -3.38
C LEU A 117 15.28 0.12 -3.28
N SER A 118 15.88 0.15 -2.09
CA SER A 118 17.24 0.69 -1.92
C SER A 118 18.29 -0.14 -2.63
N ASN A 119 18.09 -1.45 -2.69
CA ASN A 119 18.99 -2.35 -3.41
C ASN A 119 18.96 -2.12 -4.93
N LYS A 120 17.78 -1.82 -5.49
CA LYS A 120 17.59 -1.61 -6.92
C LYS A 120 17.84 -0.16 -7.36
N TYR A 121 17.44 0.79 -6.53
CA TYR A 121 17.44 2.22 -6.84
C TYR A 121 18.27 3.03 -5.83
N PRO A 122 19.57 2.78 -5.69
CA PRO A 122 20.39 3.54 -4.76
C PRO A 122 20.44 5.01 -5.19
N CYS A 123 20.34 5.94 -4.23
CA CYS A 123 20.60 7.34 -4.50
C CYS A 123 22.09 7.55 -4.81
N LYS A 124 22.38 8.40 -5.80
CA LYS A 124 23.74 8.79 -6.18
C LYS A 124 24.28 9.86 -5.23
#